data_c0e497cb5ffd7d0ca2394d95f4965857
#
_entry.id   c0e497cb5ffd7d0ca2394d95f4965857
#
_cell.length_a   1.000
_cell.length_b   1.000
_cell.length_c   1.000
_cell.angle_alpha   90.00
_cell.angle_beta   90.00
_cell.angle_gamma   90.00
#
_symmetry.space_group_name_H-M   'P 1'
#
loop_
_entity.id
_entity.type
_entity.pdbx_description
1 polymer ?
#
loop_
_entity_poly.entity_id
_entity_poly.type
_entity_poly.pdbx_seq_one_letter_code
_entity_poly.pdbx_strand_id
1 'polypeptide(L)'
;MELKERARNYAADKALEAITRAIEQAYVDGYTDGHEDAQNDIVYVNDDNKYIDLGLPSGTRWSNGLIRDKETIQFMPYNEASKLNIPTKAQLDELLSICHLENGTYNTGRFYTDVIGPNGNSIRLTAEGMKKVYKQECITNIMFWLKSDGVYEGDDRPSYFRNVNRSDYEMTFSGFKLPILLVK
;
A
#
# COMPACT_ATOMS: atom_id res chain seq x y z
N MET A 1 -51.72 8.64 30.85
CA MET A 1 -51.12 8.58 29.50
C MET A 1 -52.19 8.05 28.54
N GLU A 2 -52.62 8.84 27.56
CA GLU A 2 -53.64 8.44 26.63
C GLU A 2 -53.16 7.34 25.67
N LEU A 3 -54.06 6.49 25.23
CA LEU A 3 -53.80 5.36 24.33
C LEU A 3 -53.02 5.81 23.05
N LYS A 4 -53.33 6.99 22.53
CA LYS A 4 -52.67 7.61 21.38
C LYS A 4 -51.20 7.93 21.62
N GLU A 5 -50.84 8.35 22.85
CA GLU A 5 -49.48 8.68 23.20
C GLU A 5 -48.62 7.42 23.32
N ARG A 6 -49.18 6.34 23.93
CA ARG A 6 -48.52 5.03 23.95
C ARG A 6 -48.29 4.45 22.57
N ALA A 7 -49.26 4.59 21.65
CA ALA A 7 -49.13 4.14 20.28
C ALA A 7 -48.06 4.90 19.52
N ARG A 8 -47.92 6.25 19.73
CA ARG A 8 -46.86 7.05 19.12
C ARG A 8 -45.47 6.66 19.62
N ASN A 9 -45.32 6.48 20.92
CA ASN A 9 -44.03 6.07 21.51
C ASN A 9 -43.61 4.69 21.03
N TYR A 10 -44.53 3.72 20.99
CA TYR A 10 -44.27 2.41 20.42
C TYR A 10 -43.85 2.44 18.97
N ALA A 11 -44.51 3.25 18.14
CA ALA A 11 -44.17 3.42 16.71
C ALA A 11 -42.79 4.08 16.54
N ALA A 12 -42.44 5.08 17.38
CA ALA A 12 -41.13 5.73 17.38
C ALA A 12 -39.99 4.76 17.76
N ASP A 13 -40.20 3.96 18.81
CA ASP A 13 -39.23 2.94 19.25
C ASP A 13 -38.99 1.89 18.16
N LYS A 14 -40.06 1.42 17.52
CA LYS A 14 -39.95 0.46 16.41
C LYS A 14 -39.27 1.04 15.16
N ALA A 15 -39.51 2.30 14.85
CA ALA A 15 -38.82 2.99 13.76
C ALA A 15 -37.32 3.16 14.08
N LEU A 16 -36.96 3.50 15.32
CA LEU A 16 -35.58 3.61 15.76
C LEU A 16 -34.85 2.28 15.68
N GLU A 17 -35.46 1.18 16.19
CA GLU A 17 -34.89 -0.17 16.07
C GLU A 17 -34.64 -0.55 14.60
N ALA A 18 -35.59 -0.26 13.71
CA ALA A 18 -35.45 -0.58 12.27
C ALA A 18 -34.31 0.21 11.61
N ILE A 19 -34.21 1.52 11.92
CA ILE A 19 -33.13 2.37 11.42
C ILE A 19 -31.76 1.89 11.93
N THR A 20 -31.66 1.58 13.23
CA THR A 20 -30.41 1.08 13.82
C THR A 20 -29.96 -0.21 13.16
N ARG A 21 -30.87 -1.18 12.98
CA ARG A 21 -30.55 -2.43 12.26
C ARG A 21 -30.13 -2.19 10.81
N ALA A 22 -30.78 -1.27 10.10
CA ALA A 22 -30.39 -0.94 8.72
C ALA A 22 -29.01 -0.31 8.63
N ILE A 23 -28.64 0.54 9.59
CA ILE A 23 -27.30 1.13 9.67
C ILE A 23 -26.24 0.07 10.00
N GLU A 24 -26.51 -0.79 10.98
CA GLU A 24 -25.62 -1.91 11.36
C GLU A 24 -25.41 -2.85 10.16
N GLN A 25 -26.48 -3.22 9.45
CA GLN A 25 -26.38 -4.09 8.29
C GLN A 25 -25.61 -3.41 7.14
N ALA A 26 -25.90 -2.15 6.83
CA ALA A 26 -25.15 -1.40 5.82
C ALA A 26 -23.66 -1.25 6.15
N TYR A 27 -23.31 -1.14 7.44
CA TYR A 27 -21.92 -1.13 7.89
C TYR A 27 -21.25 -2.49 7.68
N VAL A 28 -21.94 -3.58 8.06
CA VAL A 28 -21.43 -4.95 7.86
C VAL A 28 -21.29 -5.27 6.37
N ASP A 29 -22.30 -4.97 5.56
CA ASP A 29 -22.29 -5.20 4.12
C ASP A 29 -21.16 -4.38 3.46
N GLY A 30 -21.05 -3.10 3.76
CA GLY A 30 -19.99 -2.25 3.23
C GLY A 30 -18.58 -2.67 3.68
N TYR A 31 -18.45 -3.25 4.88
CA TYR A 31 -17.18 -3.81 5.35
C TYR A 31 -16.88 -5.14 4.63
N THR A 32 -17.88 -5.99 4.44
CA THR A 32 -17.73 -7.30 3.77
C THR A 32 -17.46 -7.10 2.28
N ASP A 33 -18.24 -6.27 1.59
CA ASP A 33 -18.05 -5.94 0.17
C ASP A 33 -16.68 -5.30 -0.07
N GLY A 34 -16.27 -4.34 0.77
CA GLY A 34 -14.95 -3.73 0.69
C GLY A 34 -13.79 -4.69 0.99
N HIS A 35 -14.05 -5.74 1.77
CA HIS A 35 -13.05 -6.77 2.08
C HIS A 35 -12.97 -7.85 0.98
N GLU A 36 -14.10 -8.23 0.39
CA GLU A 36 -14.18 -9.17 -0.72
C GLU A 36 -13.66 -8.55 -2.03
N ASP A 37 -13.99 -7.29 -2.32
CA ASP A 37 -13.43 -6.53 -3.44
C ASP A 37 -11.92 -6.37 -3.31
N ALA A 38 -11.41 -6.10 -2.10
CA ALA A 38 -9.97 -6.04 -1.84
C ALA A 38 -9.25 -7.39 -2.00
N GLN A 39 -9.95 -8.52 -1.82
CA GLN A 39 -9.38 -9.86 -2.02
C GLN A 39 -9.47 -10.31 -3.49
N ASN A 40 -10.48 -9.88 -4.24
CA ASN A 40 -10.69 -10.29 -5.63
C ASN A 40 -9.95 -9.43 -6.65
N ASP A 41 -9.60 -8.18 -6.31
CA ASP A 41 -8.90 -7.23 -7.20
C ASP A 41 -7.37 -7.22 -7.02
N ILE A 42 -6.79 -8.13 -6.25
CA ILE A 42 -5.34 -8.36 -6.29
C ILE A 42 -5.03 -9.06 -7.62
N VAL A 43 -4.93 -8.29 -8.68
CA VAL A 43 -4.36 -8.75 -9.94
C VAL A 43 -2.89 -9.03 -9.68
N TYR A 44 -2.60 -10.26 -9.26
CA TYR A 44 -1.23 -10.76 -9.20
C TYR A 44 -0.65 -10.65 -10.61
N VAL A 45 0.32 -9.77 -10.74
CA VAL A 45 1.04 -9.57 -11.99
C VAL A 45 1.91 -10.80 -12.25
N ASN A 46 1.33 -11.84 -12.85
CA ASN A 46 2.02 -13.05 -13.31
C ASN A 46 2.60 -12.90 -14.72
N ASP A 47 2.74 -11.68 -15.22
CA ASP A 47 3.28 -11.40 -16.54
C ASP A 47 4.79 -11.14 -16.43
N ASP A 48 5.61 -12.00 -17.03
CA ASP A 48 7.08 -11.88 -17.06
C ASP A 48 7.54 -10.54 -17.66
N ASN A 49 6.71 -9.90 -18.50
CA ASN A 49 6.97 -8.60 -19.12
C ASN A 49 6.88 -7.40 -18.14
N LYS A 50 6.43 -7.63 -16.91
CA LYS A 50 6.29 -6.58 -15.89
C LYS A 50 7.48 -6.50 -14.93
N TYR A 51 8.44 -7.44 -15.02
CA TYR A 51 9.66 -7.42 -14.23
C TYR A 51 10.85 -7.03 -15.09
N ILE A 52 11.55 -6.00 -14.66
CA ILE A 52 12.73 -5.46 -15.33
C ILE A 52 13.98 -6.10 -14.73
N ASP A 53 14.83 -6.64 -15.59
CA ASP A 53 16.18 -7.03 -15.26
C ASP A 53 17.07 -5.75 -15.28
N LEU A 54 17.59 -5.39 -14.13
CA LEU A 54 18.48 -4.23 -13.98
C LEU A 54 19.96 -4.61 -14.11
N GLY A 55 20.29 -5.89 -14.34
CA GLY A 55 21.67 -6.38 -14.40
C GLY A 55 22.33 -6.47 -13.04
N LEU A 56 21.56 -6.72 -11.97
CA LEU A 56 22.08 -6.90 -10.62
C LEU A 56 22.79 -8.25 -10.48
N PRO A 57 23.89 -8.36 -9.68
CA PRO A 57 24.61 -9.60 -9.45
C PRO A 57 23.75 -10.75 -8.92
N SER A 58 22.77 -10.46 -8.08
CA SER A 58 21.81 -11.46 -7.57
C SER A 58 20.90 -12.04 -8.65
N GLY A 59 20.77 -11.36 -9.80
CA GLY A 59 19.76 -11.66 -10.82
C GLY A 59 18.35 -11.26 -10.42
N THR A 60 18.16 -10.55 -9.32
CA THR A 60 16.84 -10.06 -8.89
C THR A 60 16.25 -9.15 -9.95
N ARG A 61 15.03 -9.47 -10.38
CA ARG A 61 14.24 -8.64 -11.30
C ARG A 61 13.20 -7.85 -10.51
N TRP A 62 13.00 -6.60 -10.86
CA TRP A 62 12.14 -5.66 -10.14
C TRP A 62 10.89 -5.34 -10.96
N SER A 63 9.74 -5.21 -10.31
CA SER A 63 8.55 -4.70 -10.98
C SER A 63 8.85 -3.32 -11.58
N ASN A 64 8.21 -3.02 -12.72
CA ASN A 64 8.37 -1.73 -13.41
C ASN A 64 7.69 -0.60 -12.62
N GLY A 65 8.23 -0.32 -11.42
CA GLY A 65 7.69 0.64 -10.46
C GLY A 65 6.68 0.04 -9.47
N LEU A 66 5.99 0.92 -8.76
CA LEU A 66 4.97 0.54 -7.77
C LEU A 66 3.76 -0.10 -8.47
N ILE A 67 3.20 -1.13 -7.84
CA ILE A 67 2.07 -1.88 -8.39
C ILE A 67 0.84 -0.99 -8.50
N ARG A 68 0.14 -1.13 -9.65
CA ARG A 68 -1.07 -0.39 -9.98
C ARG A 68 -2.19 -1.35 -10.35
N ASP A 69 -3.40 -1.00 -9.95
CA ASP A 69 -4.62 -1.47 -10.60
C ASP A 69 -5.09 -0.37 -11.56
N LYS A 70 -5.08 -0.67 -12.86
CA LYS A 70 -5.25 0.34 -13.91
C LYS A 70 -4.26 1.49 -13.73
N GLU A 71 -4.74 2.66 -13.30
CA GLU A 71 -3.88 3.83 -13.05
C GLU A 71 -3.65 4.13 -11.56
N THR A 72 -4.32 3.38 -10.67
CA THR A 72 -4.29 3.63 -9.23
C THR A 72 -3.22 2.80 -8.53
N ILE A 73 -2.36 3.47 -7.75
CA ILE A 73 -1.36 2.78 -6.92
C ILE A 73 -2.05 1.94 -5.85
N GLN A 74 -1.61 0.69 -5.73
CA GLN A 74 -2.09 -0.23 -4.70
C GLN A 74 -1.40 0.02 -3.37
N PHE A 75 -2.19 0.23 -2.32
CA PHE A 75 -1.73 0.39 -0.95
C PHE A 75 -2.22 -0.78 -0.12
N MET A 76 -1.33 -1.52 0.51
CA MET A 76 -1.67 -2.69 1.32
C MET A 76 -1.16 -2.55 2.76
N PRO A 77 -1.85 -3.13 3.75
CA PRO A 77 -1.30 -3.34 5.07
C PRO A 77 -0.19 -4.40 5.01
N TYR A 78 0.74 -4.37 5.96
CA TYR A 78 1.90 -5.27 5.94
C TYR A 78 1.55 -6.77 5.90
N ASN A 79 0.53 -7.19 6.65
CA ASN A 79 0.11 -8.60 6.72
C ASN A 79 -0.38 -9.17 5.37
N GLU A 80 -0.84 -8.33 4.46
CA GLU A 80 -1.18 -8.71 3.08
C GLU A 80 0.05 -8.63 2.18
N ALA A 81 0.78 -7.52 2.24
CA ALA A 81 1.97 -7.30 1.44
C ALA A 81 3.06 -8.36 1.68
N SER A 82 3.25 -8.81 2.92
CA SER A 82 4.24 -9.83 3.29
C SER A 82 4.00 -11.22 2.68
N LYS A 83 2.78 -11.50 2.20
CA LYS A 83 2.45 -12.72 1.45
C LYS A 83 2.91 -12.65 0.00
N LEU A 84 3.23 -11.47 -0.49
CA LEU A 84 3.74 -11.22 -1.83
C LEU A 84 5.27 -11.30 -1.85
N ASN A 85 5.85 -11.31 -3.06
CA ASN A 85 7.28 -11.20 -3.25
C ASN A 85 7.74 -9.73 -3.18
N ILE A 86 7.52 -9.08 -2.04
CA ILE A 86 8.09 -7.76 -1.76
C ILE A 86 9.59 -7.89 -1.48
N PRO A 87 10.41 -6.86 -1.76
CA PRO A 87 11.86 -6.93 -1.61
C PRO A 87 12.27 -7.09 -0.14
N THR A 88 13.34 -7.83 0.07
CA THR A 88 14.05 -7.87 1.35
C THR A 88 14.96 -6.64 1.49
N LYS A 89 15.44 -6.39 2.72
CA LYS A 89 16.44 -5.35 2.94
C LYS A 89 17.72 -5.59 2.12
N ALA A 90 18.19 -6.84 2.05
CA ALA A 90 19.40 -7.19 1.30
C ALA A 90 19.26 -6.90 -0.21
N GLN A 91 18.11 -7.24 -0.81
CA GLN A 91 17.83 -6.91 -2.22
C GLN A 91 17.78 -5.41 -2.45
N LEU A 92 17.20 -4.64 -1.53
CA LEU A 92 17.18 -3.19 -1.62
C LEU A 92 18.56 -2.58 -1.44
N ASP A 93 19.39 -3.08 -0.52
CA ASP A 93 20.78 -2.65 -0.32
C ASP A 93 21.61 -2.88 -1.59
N GLU A 94 21.45 -4.04 -2.23
CA GLU A 94 22.08 -4.32 -3.52
C GLU A 94 21.64 -3.30 -4.59
N LEU A 95 20.32 -3.08 -4.74
CA LEU A 95 19.77 -2.11 -5.67
C LEU A 95 20.39 -0.72 -5.48
N LEU A 96 20.39 -0.22 -4.24
CA LEU A 96 20.85 1.14 -3.91
C LEU A 96 22.37 1.30 -4.04
N SER A 97 23.14 0.21 -3.87
CA SER A 97 24.61 0.25 -3.97
C SER A 97 25.13 0.13 -5.39
N ILE A 98 24.37 -0.51 -6.29
CA ILE A 98 24.81 -0.84 -7.65
C ILE A 98 24.18 0.06 -8.71
N CYS A 99 22.90 0.40 -8.55
CA CYS A 99 22.19 1.21 -9.51
C CYS A 99 22.50 2.71 -9.37
N HIS A 100 22.48 3.40 -10.49
CA HIS A 100 22.49 4.86 -10.50
C HIS A 100 21.09 5.40 -10.20
N LEU A 101 21.00 6.42 -9.34
CA LEU A 101 19.73 7.01 -8.92
C LEU A 101 19.60 8.43 -9.45
N GLU A 102 18.61 8.67 -10.30
CA GLU A 102 18.29 9.99 -10.82
C GLU A 102 16.98 10.50 -10.24
N ASN A 103 17.04 11.62 -9.54
CA ASN A 103 15.87 12.23 -8.92
C ASN A 103 15.23 13.24 -9.86
N GLY A 104 13.89 13.26 -9.88
CA GLY A 104 13.15 14.24 -10.64
C GLY A 104 11.83 14.62 -9.98
N THR A 105 11.18 15.60 -10.58
CA THR A 105 9.87 16.07 -10.12
C THR A 105 8.96 16.25 -11.33
N TYR A 106 7.75 15.71 -11.25
CA TYR A 106 6.71 15.96 -12.25
C TYR A 106 6.24 17.42 -12.22
N ASN A 107 5.63 17.89 -13.29
CA ASN A 107 5.00 19.22 -13.33
C ASN A 107 3.93 19.43 -12.24
N THR A 108 3.41 18.34 -11.66
CA THR A 108 2.49 18.34 -10.52
C THR A 108 3.18 18.56 -9.17
N GLY A 109 4.51 18.68 -9.14
CA GLY A 109 5.32 18.78 -7.92
C GLY A 109 5.60 17.44 -7.24
N ARG A 110 5.12 16.31 -7.82
CA ARG A 110 5.37 14.97 -7.25
C ARG A 110 6.80 14.52 -7.55
N PHE A 111 7.50 14.09 -6.52
CA PHE A 111 8.86 13.55 -6.60
C PHE A 111 8.87 12.13 -7.18
N TYR A 112 9.92 11.79 -7.92
CA TYR A 112 10.24 10.43 -8.36
C TYR A 112 11.75 10.18 -8.35
N THR A 113 12.14 8.91 -8.38
CA THR A 113 13.51 8.46 -8.60
C THR A 113 13.52 7.42 -9.72
N ASP A 114 14.30 7.64 -10.74
CA ASP A 114 14.67 6.61 -11.71
C ASP A 114 15.84 5.82 -11.16
N VAL A 115 15.69 4.51 -11.12
CA VAL A 115 16.70 3.56 -10.67
C VAL A 115 17.24 2.88 -11.93
N ILE A 116 18.45 3.23 -12.34
CA ILE A 116 19.09 2.80 -13.57
C ILE A 116 20.12 1.73 -13.25
N GLY A 117 19.89 0.54 -13.76
CA GLY A 117 20.77 -0.61 -13.57
C GLY A 117 22.04 -0.54 -14.43
N PRO A 118 23.06 -1.34 -14.10
CA PRO A 118 24.31 -1.38 -14.87
C PRO A 118 24.14 -1.81 -16.33
N ASN A 119 23.06 -2.49 -16.67
CA ASN A 119 22.72 -2.88 -18.05
C ASN A 119 21.95 -1.78 -18.83
N GLY A 120 21.71 -0.60 -18.22
CA GLY A 120 20.99 0.53 -18.80
C GLY A 120 19.47 0.46 -18.69
N ASN A 121 18.90 -0.66 -18.24
CA ASN A 121 17.45 -0.74 -17.95
C ASN A 121 17.12 0.06 -16.68
N SER A 122 15.90 0.56 -16.59
CA SER A 122 15.48 1.36 -15.45
C SER A 122 14.06 1.05 -14.99
N ILE A 123 13.80 1.35 -13.73
CA ILE A 123 12.46 1.41 -13.14
C ILE A 123 12.24 2.80 -12.54
N ARG A 124 10.99 3.24 -12.46
CA ARG A 124 10.65 4.53 -11.84
C ARG A 124 9.85 4.33 -10.55
N LEU A 125 10.37 4.86 -9.46
CA LEU A 125 9.72 4.89 -8.16
C LEU A 125 9.13 6.28 -7.93
N THR A 126 7.80 6.35 -7.76
CA THR A 126 7.06 7.61 -7.55
C THR A 126 6.77 7.84 -6.08
N ALA A 127 6.77 9.10 -5.65
CA ALA A 127 6.43 9.48 -4.29
C ALA A 127 4.91 9.43 -4.10
N GLU A 128 4.44 8.36 -3.47
CA GLU A 128 3.03 8.13 -3.18
C GLU A 128 2.72 8.21 -1.68
N GLY A 129 3.77 8.20 -0.83
CA GLY A 129 3.62 8.24 0.63
C GLY A 129 2.97 6.99 1.21
N MET A 130 2.12 7.20 2.22
CA MET A 130 1.40 6.14 2.92
C MET A 130 -0.08 6.50 3.08
N LYS A 131 -0.92 5.50 3.36
CA LYS A 131 -2.32 5.69 3.73
C LYS A 131 -2.55 5.29 5.18
N LYS A 132 -3.23 6.16 5.94
CA LYS A 132 -3.77 5.86 7.26
C LYS A 132 -5.30 5.93 7.18
N VAL A 133 -5.96 4.78 7.32
CA VAL A 133 -7.42 4.66 7.14
C VAL A 133 -7.84 5.19 5.76
N TYR A 134 -8.35 6.43 5.68
CA TYR A 134 -8.84 7.03 4.43
C TYR A 134 -7.99 8.19 3.93
N LYS A 135 -6.92 8.57 4.66
CA LYS A 135 -6.08 9.72 4.31
C LYS A 135 -4.72 9.27 3.81
N GLN A 136 -4.31 9.80 2.66
CA GLN A 136 -2.96 9.66 2.16
C GLN A 136 -2.07 10.74 2.80
N GLU A 137 -0.92 10.32 3.33
CA GLU A 137 0.04 11.17 4.02
C GLU A 137 1.43 11.00 3.40
N CYS A 138 2.34 11.95 3.68
CA CYS A 138 3.73 11.90 3.20
C CYS A 138 3.85 11.73 1.67
N ILE A 139 2.96 12.34 0.89
CA ILE A 139 2.88 12.20 -0.58
C ILE A 139 4.12 12.71 -1.34
N THR A 140 5.07 13.32 -0.65
CA THR A 140 6.37 13.73 -1.19
C THR A 140 7.45 12.67 -1.03
N ASN A 141 7.13 11.53 -0.42
CA ASN A 141 8.08 10.47 -0.12
C ASN A 141 7.79 9.22 -0.93
N ILE A 142 8.83 8.56 -1.41
CA ILE A 142 8.79 7.20 -1.92
C ILE A 142 8.81 6.29 -0.71
N MET A 143 7.80 5.45 -0.54
CA MET A 143 7.67 4.50 0.55
C MET A 143 7.12 3.18 0.01
N PHE A 144 7.58 2.06 0.54
CA PHE A 144 7.04 0.72 0.28
C PHE A 144 7.48 -0.26 1.37
N TRP A 145 6.75 -1.38 1.47
CA TRP A 145 7.08 -2.44 2.41
C TRP A 145 8.34 -3.22 2.02
N LEU A 146 9.10 -3.63 3.04
CA LEU A 146 10.17 -4.59 2.91
C LEU A 146 9.78 -5.89 3.62
N LYS A 147 10.22 -7.03 3.09
CA LYS A 147 10.05 -8.33 3.72
C LYS A 147 10.89 -8.41 4.98
N SER A 148 10.30 -8.85 6.06
CA SER A 148 10.98 -9.06 7.31
C SER A 148 11.85 -10.31 7.25
N ASP A 149 13.10 -10.21 7.67
CA ASP A 149 14.02 -11.35 7.80
C ASP A 149 13.95 -12.00 9.20
N GLY A 150 13.08 -11.51 10.09
CA GLY A 150 12.97 -11.96 11.46
C GLY A 150 11.63 -11.65 12.14
N VAL A 151 11.57 -12.00 13.41
CA VAL A 151 10.44 -11.65 14.29
C VAL A 151 10.66 -10.23 14.79
N TYR A 152 9.77 -9.31 14.41
CA TYR A 152 9.74 -7.96 14.97
C TYR A 152 8.88 -7.94 16.23
N GLU A 153 9.39 -7.35 17.28
CA GLU A 153 8.61 -7.11 18.49
C GLU A 153 7.72 -5.87 18.29
N GLY A 154 6.44 -6.00 18.66
CA GLY A 154 5.49 -4.90 18.58
C GLY A 154 4.81 -4.73 17.22
N ASP A 155 4.32 -3.51 16.99
CA ASP A 155 3.52 -3.14 15.81
C ASP A 155 4.34 -2.59 14.63
N ASP A 156 5.65 -2.43 14.81
CA ASP A 156 6.54 -1.88 13.78
C ASP A 156 6.81 -2.90 12.67
N ARG A 157 6.84 -2.42 11.44
CA ARG A 157 7.06 -3.23 10.23
C ARG A 157 8.10 -2.58 9.34
N PRO A 158 9.01 -3.37 8.73
CA PRO A 158 10.09 -2.81 7.92
C PRO A 158 9.56 -2.15 6.66
N SER A 159 10.01 -0.93 6.43
CA SER A 159 9.66 -0.17 5.25
C SER A 159 10.87 0.63 4.75
N TYR A 160 10.83 0.97 3.47
CA TYR A 160 11.77 1.90 2.87
C TYR A 160 11.17 3.29 2.79
N PHE A 161 11.98 4.28 3.09
CA PHE A 161 11.64 5.69 2.98
C PHE A 161 12.70 6.42 2.18
N ARG A 162 12.26 7.24 1.24
CA ARG A 162 13.12 8.14 0.48
C ARG A 162 12.39 9.44 0.15
N ASN A 163 13.06 10.56 0.38
CA ASN A 163 12.65 11.86 -0.17
C ASN A 163 13.81 12.50 -0.96
N VAL A 164 13.64 13.74 -1.38
CA VAL A 164 14.66 14.48 -2.17
C VAL A 164 16.02 14.55 -1.46
N ASN A 165 16.04 14.56 -0.13
CA ASN A 165 17.23 14.87 0.65
C ASN A 165 17.87 13.63 1.30
N ARG A 166 17.12 12.54 1.49
CA ARG A 166 17.61 11.35 2.20
C ARG A 166 16.90 10.07 1.80
N SER A 167 17.59 8.95 2.01
CA SER A 167 17.03 7.60 1.90
C SER A 167 17.35 6.84 3.17
N ASP A 168 16.34 6.30 3.82
CA ASP A 168 16.46 5.60 5.08
C ASP A 168 15.57 4.37 5.13
N TYR A 169 15.92 3.43 6.00
CA TYR A 169 15.02 2.38 6.44
C TYR A 169 14.24 2.89 7.64
N GLU A 170 12.96 2.71 7.61
CA GLU A 170 12.09 3.07 8.71
C GLU A 170 11.23 1.88 9.14
N MET A 171 10.84 1.91 10.40
CA MET A 171 9.81 1.03 10.92
C MET A 171 8.50 1.77 10.87
N THR A 172 7.50 1.14 10.28
CA THR A 172 6.16 1.74 10.13
C THR A 172 5.14 0.93 10.89
N PHE A 173 4.27 1.60 11.63
CA PHE A 173 3.22 0.94 12.41
C PHE A 173 2.27 0.12 11.53
N SER A 174 1.80 -0.99 12.07
CA SER A 174 0.89 -1.94 11.40
C SER A 174 -0.41 -1.31 10.88
N GLY A 175 -0.85 -0.20 11.46
CA GLY A 175 -2.05 0.53 11.06
C GLY A 175 -1.95 1.34 9.76
N PHE A 176 -0.77 1.37 9.11
CA PHE A 176 -0.59 2.04 7.84
C PHE A 176 -0.65 1.07 6.66
N LYS A 177 -1.01 1.62 5.49
CA LYS A 177 -0.90 0.94 4.20
C LYS A 177 0.15 1.64 3.37
N LEU A 178 1.11 0.89 2.83
CA LEU A 178 2.14 1.39 1.92
C LEU A 178 1.94 0.85 0.50
N PRO A 179 2.48 1.56 -0.49
CA PRO A 179 2.57 1.05 -1.85
C PRO A 179 3.37 -0.26 -1.91
N ILE A 180 3.14 -1.03 -2.96
CA ILE A 180 3.76 -2.32 -3.18
C ILE A 180 4.78 -2.21 -4.32
N LEU A 181 5.99 -2.69 -4.06
CA LEU A 181 7.03 -2.97 -5.03
C LEU A 181 7.32 -4.47 -4.98
N LEU A 182 7.44 -5.13 -6.12
CA LEU A 182 7.64 -6.58 -6.19
C LEU A 182 9.01 -6.92 -6.78
N VAL A 183 9.49 -8.12 -6.42
CA VAL A 183 10.71 -8.74 -6.97
C VAL A 183 10.45 -10.18 -7.41
N LYS A 184 11.30 -10.69 -8.31
CA LYS A 184 11.27 -12.07 -8.82
C LYS A 184 12.69 -12.63 -8.94
#